data_963cb2881c83a78f54a2fb350319f758
#
_entry.id   963cb2881c83a78f54a2fb350319f758
#
_cell.length_a   1.000
_cell.length_b   1.000
_cell.length_c   1.000
_cell.angle_alpha   90.00
_cell.angle_beta   90.00
_cell.angle_gamma   90.00
#
_symmetry.space_group_name_H-M   'P 1'
#
loop_
_entity.id
_entity.type
_entity.pdbx_description
1 polymer ?
#
loop_
_entity_poly.entity_id
_entity_poly.type
_entity_poly.pdbx_seq_one_letter_code
_entity_poly.pdbx_strand_id
1 'polypeptide(L)'
;LEGELPTPRIVDVLTLSRYEPLCVVAAITPWNSPIASEMQKIAPAIAAGNAVILKPAEATPLMALVLAEIFEQAGLPAGLLSVLPGKGSVIGDALVRHPKVRKISFTGGTTTGRHLAHVAAEKLIPTSLELGGKSPTIVLEDADIEQAARGICYGIFSSGGQACIAGARLFVHQSVYKPLMARLLELTQG
;
A
#
# COMPACT_ATOMS: atom_id res chain seq x y z
N LEU A 1 10.02 5.32 17.68
CA LEU A 1 11.11 5.59 16.73
C LEU A 1 12.42 5.55 17.49
N GLU A 2 13.16 4.46 17.32
CA GLU A 2 14.44 4.24 17.98
C GLU A 2 15.57 4.75 17.07
N GLY A 3 16.61 5.32 17.66
CA GLY A 3 17.85 5.66 16.97
C GLY A 3 18.92 4.60 17.22
N GLU A 4 20.06 4.73 16.59
CA GLU A 4 21.20 3.83 16.75
C GLU A 4 22.41 4.59 17.31
N LEU A 5 23.22 3.89 18.08
CA LEU A 5 24.53 4.35 18.55
C LEU A 5 25.62 3.51 17.85
N PRO A 6 25.96 3.80 16.60
CA PRO A 6 27.01 3.06 15.90
C PRO A 6 28.36 3.32 16.53
N THR A 7 29.21 2.29 16.54
CA THR A 7 30.60 2.43 17.09
C THR A 7 31.34 3.49 16.29
N PRO A 8 31.87 4.54 16.96
CA PRO A 8 32.60 5.59 16.25
C PRO A 8 33.94 5.06 15.74
N ARG A 9 34.39 5.57 14.61
CA ARG A 9 35.70 5.23 14.03
C ARG A 9 36.86 6.06 14.62
N ILE A 10 36.52 7.10 15.36
CA ILE A 10 37.46 8.05 15.93
C ILE A 10 37.34 8.00 17.45
N VAL A 11 38.43 7.97 18.16
CA VAL A 11 38.48 7.98 19.63
C VAL A 11 37.91 9.32 20.13
N ASP A 12 37.19 9.28 21.26
CA ASP A 12 36.54 10.44 21.91
C ASP A 12 35.41 11.11 21.06
N VAL A 13 34.85 10.39 20.08
CA VAL A 13 33.68 10.84 19.31
C VAL A 13 32.46 9.99 19.65
N LEU A 14 31.34 10.63 19.95
CA LEU A 14 30.03 9.99 20.06
C LEU A 14 29.31 10.10 18.71
N THR A 15 28.94 8.95 18.12
CA THR A 15 28.11 8.90 16.92
C THR A 15 26.72 8.40 17.29
N LEU A 16 25.70 9.13 16.90
CA LEU A 16 24.29 8.72 17.08
C LEU A 16 23.49 8.98 15.80
N SER A 17 22.52 8.12 15.53
CA SER A 17 21.51 8.38 14.52
C SER A 17 20.16 8.69 15.18
N ARG A 18 19.38 9.55 14.56
CA ARG A 18 18.05 9.92 15.02
C ARG A 18 17.11 10.02 13.83
N TYR A 19 15.91 9.46 13.96
CA TYR A 19 14.87 9.62 12.96
C TYR A 19 14.18 10.97 13.13
N GLU A 20 13.99 11.68 12.01
CA GLU A 20 13.30 12.95 11.97
C GLU A 20 12.16 12.91 10.93
N PRO A 21 11.08 13.72 11.13
CA PRO A 21 10.00 13.81 10.18
C PRO A 21 10.49 14.31 8.82
N LEU A 22 9.91 13.77 7.73
CA LEU A 22 10.12 14.27 6.37
C LEU A 22 9.32 15.54 6.07
N CYS A 23 8.43 15.94 6.93
CA CYS A 23 7.49 17.06 6.91
C CYS A 23 6.16 16.71 6.22
N VAL A 24 6.01 16.85 4.91
CA VAL A 24 4.74 16.62 4.19
C VAL A 24 4.82 15.38 3.33
N VAL A 25 3.90 14.44 3.58
CA VAL A 25 3.75 13.19 2.83
C VAL A 25 2.51 13.29 1.94
N ALA A 26 2.68 13.09 0.64
CA ALA A 26 1.58 12.86 -0.29
C ALA A 26 1.19 11.39 -0.25
N ALA A 27 0.03 11.08 0.30
CA ALA A 27 -0.55 9.75 0.35
C ALA A 27 -1.63 9.60 -0.73
N ILE A 28 -1.48 8.63 -1.62
CA ILE A 28 -2.41 8.38 -2.72
C ILE A 28 -2.87 6.93 -2.65
N THR A 29 -4.19 6.70 -2.56
CA THR A 29 -4.77 5.40 -2.24
C THR A 29 -5.65 4.86 -3.36
N PRO A 30 -5.78 3.53 -3.48
CA PRO A 30 -6.61 2.86 -4.46
C PRO A 30 -8.07 2.76 -4.01
N TRP A 31 -8.92 2.26 -4.90
CA TRP A 31 -10.36 2.11 -4.68
C TRP A 31 -10.77 0.77 -4.05
N ASN A 32 -9.93 -0.26 -4.17
CA ASN A 32 -10.29 -1.64 -3.79
C ASN A 32 -10.17 -1.96 -2.30
N SER A 33 -9.52 -1.10 -1.54
CA SER A 33 -9.34 -1.25 -0.09
C SER A 33 -9.21 0.11 0.58
N PRO A 34 -10.26 0.97 0.50
CA PRO A 34 -10.12 2.38 0.84
C PRO A 34 -9.68 2.59 2.29
N ILE A 35 -10.39 2.05 3.28
CA ILE A 35 -10.05 2.26 4.70
C ILE A 35 -8.66 1.74 5.04
N ALA A 36 -8.37 0.49 4.66
CA ALA A 36 -7.11 -0.14 5.02
C ALA A 36 -5.92 0.56 4.35
N SER A 37 -6.02 0.89 3.05
CA SER A 37 -4.94 1.58 2.32
C SER A 37 -4.70 3.00 2.82
N GLU A 38 -5.74 3.70 3.23
CA GLU A 38 -5.66 5.03 3.83
C GLU A 38 -4.96 4.96 5.17
N MET A 39 -5.42 4.09 6.07
CA MET A 39 -4.82 3.94 7.40
C MET A 39 -3.38 3.47 7.36
N GLN A 40 -3.01 2.56 6.45
CA GLN A 40 -1.62 2.12 6.25
C GLN A 40 -0.66 3.27 5.89
N LYS A 41 -1.17 4.36 5.35
CA LYS A 41 -0.38 5.54 4.99
C LYS A 41 -0.46 6.65 6.02
N ILE A 42 -1.66 6.93 6.52
CA ILE A 42 -1.92 8.03 7.47
C ILE A 42 -1.26 7.72 8.83
N ALA A 43 -1.57 6.56 9.41
CA ALA A 43 -1.16 6.26 10.78
C ALA A 43 0.37 6.28 10.98
N PRO A 44 1.18 5.57 10.18
CA PRO A 44 2.62 5.59 10.36
C PRO A 44 3.25 6.95 10.03
N ALA A 45 2.69 7.70 9.07
CA ALA A 45 3.20 9.02 8.73
C ALA A 45 2.99 10.02 9.86
N ILE A 46 1.79 10.07 10.45
CA ILE A 46 1.47 10.93 11.60
C ILE A 46 2.25 10.50 12.83
N ALA A 47 2.32 9.20 13.12
CA ALA A 47 3.10 8.68 14.25
C ALA A 47 4.60 9.04 14.16
N ALA A 48 5.12 9.18 12.93
CA ALA A 48 6.49 9.65 12.69
C ALA A 48 6.62 11.18 12.64
N GLY A 49 5.59 11.94 13.03
CA GLY A 49 5.61 13.40 13.12
C GLY A 49 5.41 14.14 11.79
N ASN A 50 4.88 13.47 10.75
CA ASN A 50 4.64 14.12 9.45
C ASN A 50 3.21 14.62 9.31
N ALA A 51 3.02 15.66 8.51
CA ALA A 51 1.72 16.03 7.97
C ALA A 51 1.41 15.17 6.72
N VAL A 52 0.15 14.81 6.54
CA VAL A 52 -0.32 13.97 5.44
C VAL A 52 -1.34 14.72 4.60
N ILE A 53 -1.12 14.73 3.30
CA ILE A 53 -2.14 15.12 2.32
C ILE A 53 -2.58 13.83 1.62
N LEU A 54 -3.81 13.41 1.91
CA LEU A 54 -4.41 12.20 1.38
C LEU A 54 -5.22 12.51 0.11
N LYS A 55 -4.87 11.87 -0.99
CA LYS A 55 -5.69 11.84 -2.20
C LYS A 55 -6.31 10.45 -2.34
N PRO A 56 -7.58 10.26 -1.98
CA PRO A 56 -8.27 8.99 -2.17
C PRO A 56 -8.56 8.73 -3.65
N ALA A 57 -8.88 7.47 -3.98
CA ALA A 57 -9.39 7.13 -5.30
C ALA A 57 -10.70 7.88 -5.62
N GLU A 58 -10.89 8.22 -6.88
CA GLU A 58 -12.08 8.95 -7.34
C GLU A 58 -13.39 8.18 -7.09
N ALA A 59 -13.32 6.85 -7.17
CA ALA A 59 -14.49 5.97 -6.98
C ALA A 59 -14.88 5.79 -5.49
N THR A 60 -13.97 6.03 -4.54
CA THR A 60 -14.19 5.74 -3.11
C THR A 60 -13.70 6.87 -2.19
N PRO A 61 -14.08 8.14 -2.41
CA PRO A 61 -13.54 9.25 -1.64
C PRO A 61 -14.19 9.43 -0.26
N LEU A 62 -15.38 8.89 -0.05
CA LEU A 62 -16.20 9.20 1.14
C LEU A 62 -15.54 8.69 2.43
N MET A 63 -14.93 7.52 2.40
CA MET A 63 -14.29 6.95 3.59
C MET A 63 -13.09 7.78 4.05
N ALA A 64 -12.36 8.38 3.13
CA ALA A 64 -11.27 9.28 3.46
C ALA A 64 -11.75 10.53 4.24
N LEU A 65 -12.90 11.07 3.87
CA LEU A 65 -13.53 12.20 4.57
C LEU A 65 -13.96 11.82 5.98
N VAL A 66 -14.63 10.65 6.12
CA VAL A 66 -15.02 10.13 7.43
C VAL A 66 -13.80 9.86 8.33
N LEU A 67 -12.72 9.31 7.77
CA LEU A 67 -11.47 9.13 8.53
C LEU A 67 -10.90 10.47 9.00
N ALA A 68 -10.92 11.51 8.18
CA ALA A 68 -10.45 12.83 8.60
C ALA A 68 -11.26 13.38 9.77
N GLU A 69 -12.60 13.23 9.75
CA GLU A 69 -13.47 13.61 10.87
C GLU A 69 -13.16 12.81 12.14
N ILE A 70 -12.91 11.50 12.02
CA ILE A 70 -12.52 10.66 13.16
C ILE A 70 -11.20 11.11 13.77
N PHE A 71 -10.19 11.43 12.95
CA PHE A 71 -8.92 11.95 13.42
C PHE A 71 -9.06 13.30 14.13
N GLU A 72 -9.90 14.19 13.61
CA GLU A 72 -10.20 15.46 14.23
C GLU A 72 -10.89 15.29 15.59
N GLN A 73 -11.94 14.44 15.66
CA GLN A 73 -12.62 14.10 16.90
C GLN A 73 -11.70 13.43 17.93
N ALA A 74 -10.71 12.69 17.48
CA ALA A 74 -9.68 12.08 18.33
C ALA A 74 -8.62 13.09 18.81
N GLY A 75 -8.72 14.36 18.42
CA GLY A 75 -7.81 15.42 18.87
C GLY A 75 -6.56 15.59 18.02
N LEU A 76 -6.54 15.09 16.78
CA LEU A 76 -5.43 15.37 15.87
C LEU A 76 -5.38 16.88 15.58
N PRO A 77 -4.23 17.55 15.79
CA PRO A 77 -4.10 18.97 15.51
C PRO A 77 -4.45 19.32 14.06
N ALA A 78 -5.17 20.42 13.87
CA ALA A 78 -5.58 20.89 12.56
C ALA A 78 -4.39 21.07 11.61
N GLY A 79 -4.55 20.65 10.35
CA GLY A 79 -3.54 20.77 9.32
C GLY A 79 -2.57 19.58 9.24
N LEU A 80 -2.60 18.61 10.16
CA LEU A 80 -1.77 17.41 10.07
C LEU A 80 -2.33 16.36 9.12
N LEU A 81 -3.65 16.33 8.91
CA LEU A 81 -4.30 15.51 7.90
C LEU A 81 -5.20 16.38 7.03
N SER A 82 -4.97 16.35 5.72
CA SER A 82 -5.82 17.01 4.72
C SER A 82 -6.26 16.01 3.68
N VAL A 83 -7.55 16.01 3.31
CA VAL A 83 -8.09 15.12 2.27
C VAL A 83 -8.41 15.92 1.03
N LEU A 84 -7.88 15.51 -0.13
CA LEU A 84 -8.08 16.16 -1.42
C LEU A 84 -8.74 15.18 -2.41
N PRO A 85 -10.09 15.07 -2.42
CA PRO A 85 -10.79 14.28 -3.43
C PRO A 85 -10.69 14.94 -4.81
N GLY A 86 -10.62 14.13 -5.86
CA GLY A 86 -10.65 14.60 -7.24
C GLY A 86 -9.81 13.78 -8.20
N LYS A 87 -9.77 14.20 -9.46
CA LYS A 87 -9.10 13.48 -10.54
C LYS A 87 -7.59 13.38 -10.33
N GLY A 88 -7.07 12.15 -10.44
CA GLY A 88 -5.64 11.87 -10.27
C GLY A 88 -4.75 12.65 -11.22
N SER A 89 -5.17 12.80 -12.48
CA SER A 89 -4.45 13.56 -13.50
C SER A 89 -4.37 15.07 -13.26
N VAL A 90 -5.22 15.60 -12.37
CA VAL A 90 -5.24 17.03 -12.05
C VAL A 90 -4.65 17.24 -10.65
N ILE A 91 -5.37 16.76 -9.63
CA ILE A 91 -4.99 16.98 -8.23
C ILE A 91 -3.75 16.16 -7.85
N GLY A 92 -3.68 14.90 -8.33
CA GLY A 92 -2.57 14.00 -8.02
C GLY A 92 -1.24 14.52 -8.53
N ASP A 93 -1.17 14.96 -9.78
CA ASP A 93 0.07 15.47 -10.37
C ASP A 93 0.49 16.80 -9.71
N ALA A 94 -0.44 17.72 -9.50
CA ALA A 94 -0.18 18.98 -8.79
C ALA A 94 0.33 18.74 -7.36
N LEU A 95 -0.27 17.78 -6.63
CA LEU A 95 0.15 17.41 -5.28
C LEU A 95 1.60 16.90 -5.25
N VAL A 96 1.95 15.92 -6.08
CA VAL A 96 3.27 15.29 -6.03
C VAL A 96 4.39 16.18 -6.53
N ARG A 97 4.08 17.14 -7.43
CA ARG A 97 5.03 18.15 -7.89
C ARG A 97 5.22 19.31 -6.93
N HIS A 98 4.33 19.47 -5.94
CA HIS A 98 4.43 20.59 -5.02
C HIS A 98 5.76 20.56 -4.24
N PRO A 99 6.51 21.69 -4.14
CA PRO A 99 7.86 21.71 -3.56
C PRO A 99 7.93 21.31 -2.09
N LYS A 100 6.87 21.54 -1.32
CA LYS A 100 6.79 21.15 0.10
C LYS A 100 6.55 19.65 0.32
N VAL A 101 6.12 18.90 -0.68
CA VAL A 101 5.97 17.44 -0.56
C VAL A 101 7.36 16.79 -0.56
N ARG A 102 7.66 16.04 0.49
CA ARG A 102 8.97 15.42 0.74
C ARG A 102 8.96 13.91 0.67
N LYS A 103 7.79 13.29 0.55
CA LYS A 103 7.64 11.85 0.31
C LYS A 103 6.34 11.60 -0.45
N ILE A 104 6.37 10.61 -1.36
CA ILE A 104 5.20 10.08 -2.04
C ILE A 104 4.97 8.66 -1.53
N SER A 105 3.75 8.39 -1.02
CA SER A 105 3.28 7.05 -0.65
C SER A 105 2.07 6.71 -1.53
N PHE A 106 2.25 5.78 -2.44
CA PHE A 106 1.26 5.43 -3.47
C PHE A 106 0.90 3.96 -3.42
N THR A 107 -0.39 3.65 -3.54
CA THR A 107 -0.89 2.31 -3.87
C THR A 107 -1.84 2.42 -5.05
N GLY A 108 -1.59 1.64 -6.11
CA GLY A 108 -2.41 1.67 -7.32
C GLY A 108 -1.78 1.00 -8.53
N GLY A 109 -2.13 1.46 -9.72
CA GLY A 109 -1.66 0.88 -10.99
C GLY A 109 -0.19 1.18 -11.29
N THR A 110 0.51 0.21 -11.90
CA THR A 110 1.94 0.28 -12.21
C THR A 110 2.30 1.47 -13.11
N THR A 111 1.44 1.82 -14.07
CA THR A 111 1.68 2.97 -14.96
C THR A 111 1.75 4.28 -14.19
N THR A 112 0.80 4.50 -13.28
CA THR A 112 0.82 5.67 -12.39
C THR A 112 2.01 5.63 -11.44
N GLY A 113 2.33 4.46 -10.88
CA GLY A 113 3.49 4.29 -10.01
C GLY A 113 4.80 4.68 -10.70
N ARG A 114 5.00 4.31 -11.97
CA ARG A 114 6.16 4.73 -12.76
C ARG A 114 6.22 6.24 -12.95
N HIS A 115 5.07 6.87 -13.29
CA HIS A 115 5.00 8.32 -13.40
C HIS A 115 5.41 9.00 -12.08
N LEU A 116 4.88 8.55 -10.95
CA LEU A 116 5.21 9.09 -9.64
C LEU A 116 6.68 8.89 -9.26
N ALA A 117 7.27 7.75 -9.64
CA ALA A 117 8.70 7.50 -9.46
C ALA A 117 9.56 8.49 -10.25
N HIS A 118 9.17 8.82 -11.48
CA HIS A 118 9.87 9.87 -12.27
C HIS A 118 9.78 11.23 -11.59
N VAL A 119 8.59 11.65 -11.15
CA VAL A 119 8.42 12.92 -10.44
C VAL A 119 9.24 12.97 -9.15
N ALA A 120 9.29 11.86 -8.42
CA ALA A 120 10.09 11.76 -7.19
C ALA A 120 11.59 11.84 -7.48
N ALA A 121 12.06 11.23 -8.57
CA ALA A 121 13.46 11.31 -9.01
C ALA A 121 13.87 12.75 -9.38
N GLU A 122 13.01 13.49 -10.10
CA GLU A 122 13.24 14.91 -10.40
C GLU A 122 13.44 15.76 -9.14
N LYS A 123 12.75 15.40 -8.06
CA LYS A 123 12.77 16.09 -6.76
C LYS A 123 13.77 15.51 -5.76
N LEU A 124 14.38 14.36 -6.07
CA LEU A 124 15.22 13.57 -5.15
C LEU A 124 14.54 13.26 -3.81
N ILE A 125 13.25 12.87 -3.86
CA ILE A 125 12.47 12.52 -2.66
C ILE A 125 12.15 11.01 -2.63
N PRO A 126 12.05 10.40 -1.43
CA PRO A 126 11.71 8.99 -1.28
C PRO A 126 10.28 8.67 -1.71
N THR A 127 10.09 7.46 -2.23
CA THR A 127 8.77 6.90 -2.55
C THR A 127 8.54 5.57 -1.86
N SER A 128 7.28 5.29 -1.53
CA SER A 128 6.77 3.94 -1.25
C SER A 128 5.72 3.62 -2.29
N LEU A 129 5.94 2.59 -3.09
CA LEU A 129 5.08 2.22 -4.20
C LEU A 129 4.55 0.80 -3.99
N GLU A 130 3.25 0.68 -3.72
CA GLU A 130 2.52 -0.57 -3.67
C GLU A 130 1.73 -0.73 -4.96
N LEU A 131 2.08 -1.71 -5.77
CA LEU A 131 1.60 -1.82 -7.15
C LEU A 131 0.86 -3.14 -7.36
N GLY A 132 0.13 -3.22 -8.46
CA GLY A 132 -0.52 -4.44 -8.88
C GLY A 132 0.48 -5.53 -9.27
N GLY A 133 0.00 -6.77 -9.24
CA GLY A 133 0.79 -7.94 -9.58
C GLY A 133 -0.05 -9.05 -10.19
N LYS A 134 0.61 -10.17 -10.49
CA LYS A 134 0.04 -11.47 -10.86
C LYS A 134 0.75 -12.53 -10.04
N SER A 135 0.45 -12.58 -8.74
CA SER A 135 1.14 -13.45 -7.79
C SER A 135 0.99 -14.93 -8.15
N PRO A 136 2.03 -15.75 -8.02
CA PRO A 136 1.93 -17.20 -8.20
C PRO A 136 1.33 -17.85 -6.95
N THR A 137 0.50 -18.87 -7.17
CA THR A 137 0.13 -19.88 -6.17
C THR A 137 0.72 -21.20 -6.61
N ILE A 138 1.47 -21.87 -5.74
CA ILE A 138 2.20 -23.09 -6.07
C ILE A 138 1.65 -24.23 -5.19
N VAL A 139 1.26 -25.33 -5.83
CA VAL A 139 0.76 -26.54 -5.14
C VAL A 139 1.71 -27.69 -5.45
N LEU A 140 2.35 -28.20 -4.42
CA LEU A 140 3.30 -29.31 -4.48
C LEU A 140 2.58 -30.66 -4.37
N GLU A 141 3.32 -31.75 -4.56
CA GLU A 141 2.81 -33.13 -4.64
C GLU A 141 2.22 -33.66 -3.33
N ASP A 142 2.67 -33.14 -2.20
CA ASP A 142 2.27 -33.51 -0.84
C ASP A 142 1.17 -32.59 -0.24
N ALA A 143 0.62 -31.68 -1.05
CA ALA A 143 -0.39 -30.74 -0.59
C ALA A 143 -1.72 -31.44 -0.27
N ASP A 144 -2.38 -31.04 0.83
CA ASP A 144 -3.77 -31.38 1.09
C ASP A 144 -4.68 -30.71 0.06
N ILE A 145 -5.37 -31.51 -0.75
CA ILE A 145 -6.17 -31.02 -1.88
C ILE A 145 -7.33 -30.14 -1.43
N GLU A 146 -8.00 -30.46 -0.33
CA GLU A 146 -9.14 -29.68 0.16
C GLU A 146 -8.70 -28.32 0.67
N GLN A 147 -7.64 -28.26 1.46
CA GLN A 147 -7.09 -27.01 1.97
C GLN A 147 -6.51 -26.15 0.85
N ALA A 148 -5.79 -26.78 -0.09
CA ALA A 148 -5.23 -26.09 -1.26
C ALA A 148 -6.34 -25.47 -2.12
N ALA A 149 -7.39 -26.23 -2.44
CA ALA A 149 -8.50 -25.74 -3.25
C ALA A 149 -9.22 -24.55 -2.58
N ARG A 150 -9.54 -24.64 -1.27
CA ARG A 150 -10.15 -23.54 -0.51
C ARG A 150 -9.23 -22.32 -0.45
N GLY A 151 -7.94 -22.53 -0.18
CA GLY A 151 -6.94 -21.46 -0.15
C GLY A 151 -6.79 -20.75 -1.48
N ILE A 152 -6.82 -21.48 -2.60
CA ILE A 152 -6.78 -20.93 -3.95
C ILE A 152 -8.03 -20.09 -4.22
N CYS A 153 -9.23 -20.62 -3.95
CA CYS A 153 -10.48 -19.90 -4.14
C CYS A 153 -10.50 -18.62 -3.29
N TYR A 154 -10.14 -18.69 -2.02
CA TYR A 154 -10.04 -17.52 -1.16
C TYR A 154 -9.02 -16.51 -1.69
N GLY A 155 -7.83 -16.96 -2.09
CA GLY A 155 -6.72 -16.12 -2.52
C GLY A 155 -6.97 -15.37 -3.83
N ILE A 156 -7.87 -15.88 -4.69
CA ILE A 156 -8.18 -15.22 -5.98
C ILE A 156 -9.53 -14.52 -5.95
N PHE A 157 -10.57 -15.11 -5.34
CA PHE A 157 -11.94 -14.59 -5.43
C PHE A 157 -12.33 -13.67 -4.28
N SER A 158 -11.55 -13.62 -3.20
CA SER A 158 -11.76 -12.62 -2.15
C SER A 158 -11.75 -11.21 -2.73
N SER A 159 -12.57 -10.31 -2.18
CA SER A 159 -12.73 -8.93 -2.68
C SER A 159 -13.11 -8.87 -4.17
N GLY A 160 -13.84 -9.87 -4.69
CA GLY A 160 -14.19 -9.93 -6.10
C GLY A 160 -13.00 -10.09 -7.05
N GLY A 161 -11.89 -10.68 -6.59
CA GLY A 161 -10.65 -10.84 -7.36
C GLY A 161 -9.84 -9.55 -7.52
N GLN A 162 -10.17 -8.50 -6.77
CA GLN A 162 -9.62 -7.16 -6.94
C GLN A 162 -8.52 -6.83 -5.93
N ALA A 163 -7.72 -7.83 -5.56
CA ALA A 163 -6.59 -7.67 -4.65
C ALA A 163 -5.25 -7.65 -5.40
N CYS A 164 -4.36 -6.75 -5.02
CA CYS A 164 -3.01 -6.66 -5.62
C CYS A 164 -2.18 -7.94 -5.38
N ILE A 165 -2.47 -8.65 -4.30
CA ILE A 165 -1.82 -9.91 -3.89
C ILE A 165 -2.54 -11.17 -4.40
N ALA A 166 -3.63 -11.03 -5.17
CA ALA A 166 -4.41 -12.17 -5.65
C ALA A 166 -3.54 -13.20 -6.39
N GLY A 167 -3.69 -14.47 -6.04
CA GLY A 167 -2.97 -15.59 -6.63
C GLY A 167 -3.46 -15.92 -8.05
N ALA A 168 -3.18 -15.02 -9.01
CA ALA A 168 -3.74 -15.04 -10.35
C ALA A 168 -3.07 -16.04 -11.31
N ARG A 169 -1.99 -16.70 -10.86
CA ARG A 169 -1.30 -17.76 -11.62
C ARG A 169 -1.17 -18.99 -10.73
N LEU A 170 -1.78 -20.08 -11.17
CA LEU A 170 -1.76 -21.34 -10.44
C LEU A 170 -0.76 -22.31 -11.08
N PHE A 171 0.24 -22.73 -10.32
CA PHE A 171 1.22 -23.76 -10.70
C PHE A 171 0.97 -25.00 -9.84
N VAL A 172 0.71 -26.13 -10.48
CA VAL A 172 0.32 -27.36 -9.80
C VAL A 172 1.24 -28.49 -10.21
N HIS A 173 1.76 -29.25 -9.24
CA HIS A 173 2.49 -30.47 -9.53
C HIS A 173 1.58 -31.47 -10.27
N GLN A 174 2.13 -32.16 -11.28
CA GLN A 174 1.36 -33.00 -12.19
C GLN A 174 0.57 -34.11 -11.50
N SER A 175 1.10 -34.68 -10.41
CA SER A 175 0.46 -35.78 -9.66
C SER A 175 -0.86 -35.37 -8.99
N VAL A 176 -0.99 -34.10 -8.57
CA VAL A 176 -2.16 -33.56 -7.86
C VAL A 176 -3.04 -32.68 -8.74
N TYR A 177 -2.68 -32.48 -10.00
CA TYR A 177 -3.40 -31.60 -10.92
C TYR A 177 -4.87 -31.99 -11.11
N LYS A 178 -5.14 -33.26 -11.45
CA LYS A 178 -6.50 -33.71 -11.74
C LYS A 178 -7.44 -33.59 -10.54
N PRO A 179 -7.11 -34.13 -9.35
CA PRO A 179 -7.96 -34.02 -8.17
C PRO A 179 -8.14 -32.57 -7.72
N LEU A 180 -7.11 -31.75 -7.78
CA LEU A 180 -7.21 -30.33 -7.41
C LEU A 180 -8.15 -29.58 -8.36
N MET A 181 -8.02 -29.76 -9.67
CA MET A 181 -8.88 -29.07 -10.65
C MET A 181 -10.34 -29.50 -10.52
N ALA A 182 -10.61 -30.79 -10.27
CA ALA A 182 -11.97 -31.26 -10.03
C ALA A 182 -12.57 -30.54 -8.80
N ARG A 183 -11.79 -30.46 -7.70
CA ARG A 183 -12.26 -29.80 -6.46
C ARG A 183 -12.44 -28.29 -6.62
N LEU A 184 -11.57 -27.62 -7.35
CA LEU A 184 -11.70 -26.20 -7.66
C LEU A 184 -13.00 -25.90 -8.46
N LEU A 185 -13.29 -26.74 -9.48
CA LEU A 185 -14.53 -26.59 -10.26
C LEU A 185 -15.78 -26.75 -9.40
N GLU A 186 -15.83 -27.75 -8.51
CA GLU A 186 -16.93 -27.90 -7.57
C GLU A 186 -17.12 -26.66 -6.67
N LEU A 187 -16.04 -26.14 -6.09
CA LEU A 187 -16.09 -24.96 -5.22
C LEU A 187 -16.49 -23.66 -5.91
N THR A 188 -16.30 -23.58 -7.23
CA THR A 188 -16.61 -22.37 -8.00
C THR A 188 -17.95 -22.41 -8.71
N GLN A 189 -18.66 -23.55 -8.71
CA GLN A 189 -20.00 -23.69 -9.31
C GLN A 189 -21.16 -23.47 -8.31
N GLY A 190 -20.89 -23.40 -7.01
CA GLY A 190 -21.85 -23.14 -5.93
C GLY A 190 -21.75 -21.76 -5.38
#